data_a09b6bbb0a7ddb77995e0632bb2a6450
#
_entry.id   a09b6bbb0a7ddb77995e0632bb2a6450
#
_cell.length_a   1.000
_cell.length_b   1.000
_cell.length_c   1.000
_cell.angle_alpha   90.00
_cell.angle_beta   90.00
_cell.angle_gamma   90.00
#
_symmetry.space_group_name_H-M   'P 1'
#
loop_
_entity.id
_entity.type
_entity.pdbx_description
1 polymer ?
#
loop_
_entity_poly.entity_id
_entity_poly.type
_entity_poly.pdbx_seq_one_letter_code
_entity_poly.pdbx_strand_id
1 'polypeptide(L)'
;MIMACEEETVEHYPVEPKIELLGLSHDTIRQYEDALVITIQYKDGDGDIGFEDPEQYALYVRDIRLENFDGFYVGPVAPPDSNVPIQGELTIEFPSLFLFGNGAVEQTRFEIKMIDRAGHESNVLETELIAIIRE
;
A
#
# COMPACT_ATOMS: atom_id res chain seq x y z
N MET A 1 12.27 32.24 25.27
CA MET A 1 12.17 31.69 24.74
C MET A 1 12.01 30.74 24.37
N ILE A 2 12.04 30.46 24.01
CA ILE A 2 11.81 29.79 23.49
C ILE A 2 11.84 28.79 23.15
N MET A 3 11.89 28.52 23.13
CA MET A 3 11.86 27.74 22.65
C MET A 3 11.21 26.69 22.36
N ALA A 4 11.00 26.68 22.57
CA ALA A 4 9.86 25.85 22.22
C ALA A 4 9.95 25.27 20.87
N CYS A 5 10.69 25.80 20.06
CA CYS A 5 10.71 25.36 18.69
C CYS A 5 11.32 24.00 18.52
N GLU A 6 11.97 23.49 19.50
CA GLU A 6 12.55 22.17 19.34
C GLU A 6 11.51 21.11 19.21
N GLU A 7 10.36 21.30 19.81
CA GLU A 7 9.35 20.28 19.67
C GLU A 7 8.90 20.15 18.25
N GLU A 8 9.07 21.17 17.48
CA GLU A 8 8.58 21.10 16.13
C GLU A 8 9.37 20.16 15.28
N THR A 9 10.55 19.77 15.74
CA THR A 9 11.31 18.80 15.00
C THR A 9 10.85 17.38 15.26
N VAL A 10 9.98 17.18 16.25
CA VAL A 10 9.47 15.86 16.56
C VAL A 10 8.25 15.61 15.72
N GLU A 11 8.29 14.55 14.94
CA GLU A 11 7.16 14.20 14.11
C GLU A 11 6.15 13.43 14.91
N HIS A 12 4.88 13.81 14.73
CA HIS A 12 3.77 13.15 15.39
C HIS A 12 2.85 12.59 14.32
N TYR A 13 2.81 11.28 14.24
CA TYR A 13 1.91 10.61 13.31
C TYR A 13 0.74 10.04 14.09
N PRO A 14 -0.44 9.98 13.48
CA PRO A 14 -1.57 9.32 14.15
C PRO A 14 -1.26 7.85 14.38
N VAL A 15 -1.93 7.25 15.36
CA VAL A 15 -1.78 5.83 15.61
C VAL A 15 -2.33 5.01 14.44
N GLU A 16 -3.31 5.53 13.72
CA GLU A 16 -3.78 4.88 12.51
C GLU A 16 -2.74 5.06 11.41
N PRO A 17 -2.39 4.00 10.69
CA PRO A 17 -1.44 4.15 9.59
C PRO A 17 -2.01 5.06 8.51
N LYS A 18 -1.11 5.71 7.77
CA LYS A 18 -1.50 6.54 6.64
C LYS A 18 -0.64 6.18 5.45
N ILE A 19 -1.26 6.06 4.29
CA ILE A 19 -0.55 5.68 3.08
C ILE A 19 -0.81 6.68 1.98
N GLU A 20 0.19 6.81 1.10
CA GLU A 20 0.15 7.69 -0.05
C GLU A 20 0.74 6.97 -1.24
N LEU A 21 0.22 7.25 -2.42
CA LEU A 21 0.76 6.70 -3.65
C LEU A 21 1.98 7.51 -4.05
N LEU A 22 3.11 6.82 -4.24
CA LEU A 22 4.32 7.47 -4.74
C LEU A 22 4.46 7.30 -6.24
N GLY A 23 3.99 6.18 -6.80
CA GLY A 23 4.08 6.02 -8.23
C GLY A 23 3.57 4.69 -8.71
N LEU A 24 3.34 4.64 -10.01
CA LEU A 24 3.00 3.44 -10.75
C LEU A 24 4.06 3.25 -11.83
N SER A 25 4.45 2.00 -12.06
CA SER A 25 5.45 1.72 -13.09
C SER A 25 4.90 1.95 -14.50
N HIS A 26 3.59 1.77 -14.68
CA HIS A 26 2.95 1.85 -16.00
C HIS A 26 1.56 2.43 -15.86
N ASP A 27 1.08 3.12 -16.88
CA ASP A 27 -0.32 3.47 -17.00
C ASP A 27 -1.03 2.58 -18.04
N THR A 28 -0.26 1.81 -18.79
CA THR A 28 -0.78 0.85 -19.77
C THR A 28 0.11 -0.37 -19.72
N ILE A 29 -0.50 -1.53 -19.58
CA ILE A 29 0.26 -2.78 -19.53
C ILE A 29 -0.31 -3.77 -20.53
N ARG A 30 0.58 -4.59 -21.06
CA ARG A 30 0.20 -5.70 -21.95
C ARG A 30 -0.07 -6.92 -21.09
N GLN A 31 -1.23 -7.55 -21.34
CA GLN A 31 -1.61 -8.68 -20.50
C GLN A 31 -0.56 -9.78 -20.59
N TYR A 32 -0.30 -10.40 -19.47
CA TYR A 32 0.63 -11.50 -19.29
C TYR A 32 2.10 -11.14 -19.50
N GLU A 33 2.41 -9.91 -19.93
CA GLU A 33 3.79 -9.58 -20.28
C GLU A 33 4.41 -8.53 -19.37
N ASP A 34 3.66 -7.49 -19.05
CA ASP A 34 4.21 -6.39 -18.27
C ASP A 34 3.83 -6.55 -16.81
N ALA A 35 4.80 -6.35 -15.93
CA ALA A 35 4.53 -6.32 -14.50
C ALA A 35 4.16 -4.90 -14.10
N LEU A 36 3.16 -4.79 -13.24
CA LEU A 36 2.80 -3.50 -12.66
C LEU A 36 3.40 -3.40 -11.27
N VAL A 37 4.12 -2.32 -11.01
CA VAL A 37 4.70 -2.07 -9.70
C VAL A 37 4.08 -0.81 -9.14
N ILE A 38 3.49 -0.92 -7.96
CA ILE A 38 2.87 0.19 -7.24
C ILE A 38 3.76 0.51 -6.04
N THR A 39 4.18 1.75 -5.92
CA THR A 39 5.01 2.18 -4.79
C THR A 39 4.19 3.09 -3.91
N ILE A 40 4.16 2.77 -2.62
CA ILE A 40 3.42 3.55 -1.63
C ILE A 40 4.35 3.97 -0.51
N GLN A 41 4.00 5.06 0.15
CA GLN A 41 4.64 5.49 1.38
C GLN A 41 3.69 5.25 2.53
N TYR A 42 4.21 4.79 3.65
CA TYR A 42 3.40 4.61 4.85
C TYR A 42 3.98 5.41 6.00
N LYS A 43 3.10 5.82 6.91
CA LYS A 43 3.45 6.46 8.17
C LYS A 43 2.59 5.85 9.25
N ASP A 44 3.19 5.58 10.42
CA ASP A 44 2.44 5.00 11.53
C ASP A 44 3.02 5.50 12.84
N GLY A 45 2.16 6.05 13.69
CA GLY A 45 2.59 6.65 14.95
C GLY A 45 3.13 5.66 15.95
N ASP A 46 2.67 4.41 15.90
CA ASP A 46 3.11 3.37 16.84
C ASP A 46 4.18 2.46 16.29
N GLY A 47 4.45 2.54 15.00
CA GLY A 47 5.47 1.69 14.39
C GLY A 47 5.11 0.21 14.36
N ASP A 48 3.83 -0.14 14.43
CA ASP A 48 3.42 -1.54 14.55
C ASP A 48 2.89 -2.10 13.24
N ILE A 49 3.46 -1.69 12.13
CA ILE A 49 3.13 -2.24 10.83
C ILE A 49 3.89 -3.54 10.62
N GLY A 50 3.19 -4.52 10.07
CA GLY A 50 3.78 -5.81 9.74
C GLY A 50 3.54 -6.83 10.84
N PHE A 51 3.60 -8.08 10.44
CA PHE A 51 3.36 -9.22 11.34
C PHE A 51 4.51 -10.21 11.23
N GLU A 52 4.80 -10.87 12.35
CA GLU A 52 5.77 -11.96 12.33
C GLU A 52 5.16 -13.20 11.71
N ASP A 53 3.86 -13.41 11.91
CA ASP A 53 3.16 -14.56 11.39
C ASP A 53 2.85 -14.33 9.91
N PRO A 54 3.40 -15.14 9.00
CA PRO A 54 3.15 -14.92 7.57
C PRO A 54 1.71 -15.16 7.14
N GLU A 55 0.88 -15.71 8.01
CA GLU A 55 -0.53 -15.90 7.68
C GLU A 55 -1.37 -14.69 8.06
N GLN A 56 -0.78 -13.68 8.69
CA GLN A 56 -1.46 -12.44 9.00
C GLN A 56 -1.01 -11.38 8.01
N TYR A 57 -1.97 -10.62 7.51
CA TYR A 57 -1.70 -9.67 6.43
C TYR A 57 -1.86 -8.25 6.93
N ALA A 58 -0.93 -7.38 6.52
CA ALA A 58 -0.99 -5.97 6.86
C ALA A 58 -1.45 -5.11 5.70
N LEU A 59 -1.37 -5.63 4.50
CA LEU A 59 -1.64 -4.86 3.29
C LEU A 59 -2.78 -5.52 2.54
N TYR A 60 -3.76 -4.72 2.11
CA TYR A 60 -4.93 -5.23 1.40
C TYR A 60 -5.13 -4.43 0.13
N VAL A 61 -5.25 -5.14 -0.98
CA VAL A 61 -5.32 -4.53 -2.30
C VAL A 61 -6.51 -5.11 -3.06
N ARG A 62 -7.27 -4.26 -3.72
CA ARG A 62 -8.40 -4.70 -4.53
C ARG A 62 -8.28 -4.10 -5.91
N ASP A 63 -8.30 -4.96 -6.92
CA ASP A 63 -8.55 -4.58 -8.30
C ASP A 63 -10.03 -4.26 -8.38
N ILE A 64 -10.42 -3.07 -8.82
CA ILE A 64 -11.84 -2.68 -8.77
C ILE A 64 -12.71 -3.54 -9.66
N ARG A 65 -12.14 -4.34 -10.55
CA ARG A 65 -12.91 -5.33 -11.33
C ARG A 65 -13.34 -6.52 -10.48
N LEU A 66 -12.79 -6.64 -9.27
CA LEU A 66 -13.10 -7.73 -8.35
C LEU A 66 -13.84 -7.17 -7.14
N GLU A 67 -14.48 -8.07 -6.37
CA GLU A 67 -15.31 -7.64 -5.26
C GLU A 67 -14.56 -7.54 -3.95
N ASN A 68 -13.48 -8.30 -3.79
CA ASN A 68 -12.84 -8.43 -2.50
C ASN A 68 -11.40 -7.96 -2.53
N PHE A 69 -10.92 -7.56 -1.36
CA PHE A 69 -9.50 -7.25 -1.16
C PHE A 69 -8.73 -8.54 -1.00
N ASP A 70 -7.52 -8.55 -1.56
CA ASP A 70 -6.54 -9.61 -1.32
C ASP A 70 -5.55 -9.14 -0.29
N GLY A 71 -5.18 -10.04 0.62
CA GLY A 71 -4.21 -9.71 1.66
C GLY A 71 -2.80 -10.06 1.24
N PHE A 72 -1.85 -9.24 1.70
CA PHE A 72 -0.43 -9.45 1.43
C PHE A 72 0.33 -9.37 2.74
N TYR A 73 1.28 -10.28 2.87
CA TYR A 73 2.12 -10.33 4.05
C TYR A 73 3.17 -9.21 3.99
N VAL A 74 3.34 -8.54 5.12
CA VAL A 74 4.41 -7.56 5.32
C VAL A 74 5.07 -7.94 6.64
N GLY A 75 6.38 -8.16 6.61
CA GLY A 75 7.12 -8.42 7.84
C GLY A 75 7.19 -7.17 8.70
N PRO A 76 7.57 -7.34 9.97
CA PRO A 76 7.65 -6.17 10.86
C PRO A 76 8.64 -5.15 10.33
N VAL A 77 8.24 -3.87 10.34
CA VAL A 77 9.07 -2.78 9.81
C VAL A 77 9.87 -2.11 10.92
N ALA A 78 9.64 -2.51 12.18
CA ALA A 78 10.36 -2.02 13.35
C ALA A 78 10.40 -3.16 14.36
N PRO A 79 11.30 -3.11 15.36
CA PRO A 79 11.31 -4.16 16.39
C PRO A 79 9.93 -4.30 17.03
N PRO A 80 9.49 -5.54 17.34
CA PRO A 80 8.10 -5.78 17.73
C PRO A 80 7.62 -5.03 18.95
N ASP A 81 8.51 -4.72 19.87
CA ASP A 81 8.12 -4.02 21.08
C ASP A 81 8.47 -2.54 21.05
N SER A 82 8.91 -2.02 19.91
CA SER A 82 9.12 -0.57 19.83
C SER A 82 7.78 0.11 19.63
N ASN A 83 7.72 1.35 20.07
CA ASN A 83 6.51 2.14 20.02
C ASN A 83 6.89 3.53 19.55
N VAL A 84 7.49 3.58 18.36
CA VAL A 84 8.02 4.83 17.82
C VAL A 84 7.38 5.10 16.47
N PRO A 85 7.21 6.35 16.10
CA PRO A 85 6.70 6.68 14.78
C PRO A 85 7.65 6.19 13.69
N ILE A 86 7.08 5.65 12.63
CA ILE A 86 7.87 5.16 11.49
C ILE A 86 7.30 5.69 10.20
N GLN A 87 8.17 5.73 9.20
CA GLN A 87 7.81 6.12 7.85
C GLN A 87 8.67 5.29 6.91
N GLY A 88 8.09 4.82 5.83
CA GLY A 88 8.84 4.03 4.87
C GLY A 88 8.08 3.83 3.59
N GLU A 89 8.63 3.01 2.71
CA GLU A 89 8.06 2.73 1.41
C GLU A 89 7.88 1.24 1.24
N LEU A 90 6.83 0.87 0.52
CA LEU A 90 6.56 -0.49 0.13
C LEU A 90 6.26 -0.51 -1.36
N THR A 91 6.67 -1.59 -2.01
CA THR A 91 6.29 -1.83 -3.40
C THR A 91 5.39 -3.06 -3.46
N ILE A 92 4.39 -2.98 -4.33
CA ILE A 92 3.48 -4.09 -4.59
C ILE A 92 3.66 -4.43 -6.06
N GLU A 93 3.97 -5.68 -6.34
CA GLU A 93 4.22 -6.09 -7.71
C GLU A 93 3.13 -7.06 -8.15
N PHE A 94 2.52 -6.76 -9.30
CA PHE A 94 1.61 -7.67 -9.99
C PHE A 94 2.36 -8.15 -11.22
N PRO A 95 2.90 -9.36 -11.18
CA PRO A 95 3.72 -9.82 -12.31
C PRO A 95 2.94 -10.07 -13.57
N SER A 96 1.62 -10.22 -13.46
CA SER A 96 0.82 -10.58 -14.63
C SER A 96 -0.61 -10.15 -14.40
N LEU A 97 -1.07 -9.16 -15.15
CA LEU A 97 -2.47 -8.76 -15.18
C LEU A 97 -3.03 -9.16 -16.54
N PHE A 98 -4.34 -9.35 -16.58
CA PHE A 98 -4.95 -9.85 -17.82
C PHE A 98 -6.35 -9.30 -17.95
N LEU A 99 -6.88 -9.43 -19.16
CA LEU A 99 -8.24 -9.04 -19.47
C LEU A 99 -9.19 -10.09 -18.92
N PHE A 100 -10.28 -9.65 -18.33
CA PHE A 100 -11.31 -10.57 -17.84
C PHE A 100 -12.29 -10.92 -18.94
N GLY A 101 -12.48 -10.03 -19.92
CA GLY A 101 -13.39 -10.25 -21.01
C GLY A 101 -12.67 -10.47 -22.33
N ASN A 102 -13.43 -10.41 -23.42
CA ASN A 102 -12.91 -10.70 -24.76
C ASN A 102 -12.55 -9.46 -25.54
N GLY A 103 -12.65 -8.28 -24.92
CA GLY A 103 -12.31 -7.05 -25.60
C GLY A 103 -10.81 -6.86 -25.77
N ALA A 104 -10.45 -5.76 -26.40
CA ALA A 104 -9.06 -5.45 -26.65
C ALA A 104 -8.40 -4.71 -25.51
N VAL A 105 -9.19 -4.06 -24.66
CA VAL A 105 -8.65 -3.22 -23.58
C VAL A 105 -9.67 -3.19 -22.44
N GLU A 106 -9.14 -3.16 -21.20
CA GLU A 106 -9.92 -2.92 -20.01
C GLU A 106 -9.18 -1.91 -19.16
N GLN A 107 -9.92 -1.16 -18.39
CA GLN A 107 -9.33 -0.24 -17.44
C GLN A 107 -9.64 -0.70 -16.03
N THR A 108 -8.68 -0.51 -15.15
CA THR A 108 -8.86 -0.79 -13.74
C THR A 108 -8.07 0.21 -12.92
N ARG A 109 -8.32 0.18 -11.63
CA ARG A 109 -7.49 0.86 -10.62
C ARG A 109 -7.45 -0.04 -9.41
N PHE A 110 -6.58 0.28 -8.50
CA PHE A 110 -6.42 -0.50 -7.30
C PHE A 110 -6.74 0.34 -6.09
N GLU A 111 -7.48 -0.25 -5.16
CA GLU A 111 -7.69 0.31 -3.84
C GLU A 111 -6.77 -0.40 -2.87
N ILE A 112 -6.10 0.37 -2.03
CA ILE A 112 -5.08 -0.17 -1.14
C ILE A 112 -5.34 0.36 0.25
N LYS A 113 -5.28 -0.51 1.25
CA LYS A 113 -5.34 -0.10 2.64
C LYS A 113 -4.38 -0.95 3.45
N MET A 114 -4.07 -0.46 4.64
CA MET A 114 -3.11 -1.09 5.53
C MET A 114 -3.76 -1.23 6.89
N ILE A 115 -3.46 -2.33 7.58
CA ILE A 115 -3.96 -2.58 8.94
C ILE A 115 -2.77 -2.93 9.79
N ASP A 116 -2.62 -2.22 10.93
CA ASP A 116 -1.49 -2.47 11.81
C ASP A 116 -1.82 -3.61 12.79
N ARG A 117 -0.84 -3.94 13.65
CA ARG A 117 -1.01 -5.06 14.58
C ARG A 117 -2.08 -4.79 15.64
N ALA A 118 -2.38 -3.52 15.90
CA ALA A 118 -3.42 -3.16 16.85
C ALA A 118 -4.81 -3.14 16.23
N GLY A 119 -4.89 -3.36 14.91
CA GLY A 119 -6.17 -3.38 14.21
C GLY A 119 -6.61 -2.05 13.65
N HIS A 120 -5.76 -1.04 13.69
CA HIS A 120 -6.10 0.26 13.11
C HIS A 120 -5.98 0.17 11.59
N GLU A 121 -6.96 0.72 10.90
CA GLU A 121 -6.96 0.74 9.43
C GLU A 121 -6.48 2.10 8.95
N SER A 122 -5.73 2.08 7.86
CA SER A 122 -5.31 3.29 7.19
C SER A 122 -6.45 3.88 6.37
N ASN A 123 -6.17 5.02 5.77
CA ASN A 123 -7.02 5.51 4.68
C ASN A 123 -7.00 4.51 3.52
N VAL A 124 -8.04 4.55 2.70
CA VAL A 124 -8.08 3.76 1.47
C VAL A 124 -7.51 4.62 0.36
N LEU A 125 -6.43 4.14 -0.24
CA LEU A 125 -5.74 4.83 -1.32
C LEU A 125 -6.24 4.25 -2.64
N GLU A 126 -6.55 5.13 -3.60
CA GLU A 126 -6.94 4.69 -4.94
C GLU A 126 -5.87 5.13 -5.93
N THR A 127 -5.47 4.22 -6.80
CA THR A 127 -4.53 4.57 -7.87
C THR A 127 -5.28 5.25 -9.00
N GLU A 128 -4.51 5.80 -9.94
CA GLU A 128 -5.08 6.26 -11.20
C GLU A 128 -5.48 5.06 -12.03
N LEU A 129 -6.26 5.32 -13.07
CA LEU A 129 -6.69 4.26 -13.97
C LEU A 129 -5.51 3.71 -14.77
N ILE A 130 -5.51 2.42 -14.96
CA ILE A 130 -4.49 1.70 -15.70
C ILE A 130 -5.21 0.93 -16.79
N ALA A 131 -4.67 0.98 -18.00
CA ALA A 131 -5.23 0.23 -19.13
C ALA A 131 -4.48 -1.09 -19.26
N ILE A 132 -5.23 -2.16 -19.46
CA ILE A 132 -4.68 -3.49 -19.75
C ILE A 132 -5.06 -3.82 -21.17
N ILE A 133 -4.09 -4.08 -22.00
CA ILE A 133 -4.32 -4.33 -23.42
C ILE A 133 -3.89 -5.73 -23.79
N ARG A 134 -4.47 -6.22 -24.88
CA ARG A 134 -4.24 -7.59 -25.30
C ARG A 134 -2.89 -7.76 -25.97
N GLU A 135 -2.25 -6.74 -26.36
CA GLU A 135 -0.89 -6.69 -26.89
C GLU A 135 -0.69 -5.59 -27.87
#